data_bd2f13bda05e988cdf4d9c4bfce4b1a8
#
_entry.id   bd2f13bda05e988cdf4d9c4bfce4b1a8
#
_cell.length_a   1.000
_cell.length_b   1.000
_cell.length_c   1.000
_cell.angle_alpha   90.00
_cell.angle_beta   90.00
_cell.angle_gamma   90.00
#
_symmetry.space_group_name_H-M   'P 1'
#
loop_
_entity.id
_entity.type
_entity.pdbx_description
1 polymer ?
#
loop_
_entity_poly.entity_id
_entity_poly.type
_entity_poly.pdbx_seq_one_letter_code
_entity_poly.pdbx_strand_id
1 'polypeptide(L)'
;MAKAAVNPPSTPATVESLTPRGRKTRDSLLDAARTVFETVGFLDTRVEQIAHEANVSYGTFYRYFESKEEIFRELSTRLFDDVHHREPSDSAASPADKLITSNRAYYEAYRRNARLMAIVEQVATFNDDFRLVRQEHRRQLTDRTARAIDRWQRDGRVRADLSPVLAARAMAAMVDHTLYLWLVQGDTADADALLDTLDSMCLGALGLDRD
;
A
#
# COMPACT_ATOMS: atom_id res chain seq x y z
N MET A 1 6.11 38.80 34.10
CA MET A 1 6.11 38.04 32.83
C MET A 1 5.36 36.73 33.06
N ALA A 2 4.12 36.64 32.60
CA ALA A 2 3.27 35.48 32.81
C ALA A 2 3.67 34.37 31.80
N LYS A 3 4.02 33.18 32.33
CA LYS A 3 4.27 31.97 31.58
C LYS A 3 2.93 31.50 30.99
N ALA A 4 2.81 31.54 29.67
CA ALA A 4 1.65 30.97 28.98
C ALA A 4 1.56 29.47 29.32
N ALA A 5 0.46 29.06 29.92
CA ALA A 5 0.15 27.66 30.18
C ALA A 5 -0.03 26.94 28.85
N VAL A 6 0.87 26.04 28.51
CA VAL A 6 0.70 25.08 27.40
C VAL A 6 -0.37 24.11 27.87
N ASN A 7 -1.56 24.21 27.30
CA ASN A 7 -2.59 23.19 27.50
C ASN A 7 -2.05 21.83 27.02
N PRO A 8 -2.26 20.73 27.78
CA PRO A 8 -1.89 19.40 27.29
C PRO A 8 -2.66 19.10 25.99
N PRO A 9 -2.06 18.37 25.04
CA PRO A 9 -2.73 18.01 23.80
C PRO A 9 -4.00 17.21 24.13
N SER A 10 -5.14 17.69 23.66
CA SER A 10 -6.39 16.94 23.69
C SER A 10 -6.23 15.69 22.82
N THR A 11 -6.68 14.54 23.31
CA THR A 11 -6.72 13.28 22.53
C THR A 11 -7.32 13.57 21.14
N PRO A 12 -6.69 13.10 20.05
CA PRO A 12 -7.20 13.33 18.70
C PRO A 12 -8.63 12.87 18.53
N ALA A 13 -9.40 13.60 17.75
CA ALA A 13 -10.78 13.25 17.46
C ALA A 13 -10.83 11.98 16.60
N THR A 14 -11.58 10.96 17.04
CA THR A 14 -11.82 9.76 16.25
C THR A 14 -12.55 10.10 14.94
N VAL A 15 -12.24 9.41 13.84
CA VAL A 15 -12.84 9.68 12.50
C VAL A 15 -14.37 9.70 12.54
N GLU A 16 -14.97 8.81 13.34
CA GLU A 16 -16.42 8.67 13.50
C GLU A 16 -17.08 9.89 14.17
N SER A 17 -16.35 10.64 14.99
CA SER A 17 -16.83 11.82 15.71
C SER A 17 -16.71 13.13 14.92
N LEU A 18 -16.08 13.10 13.72
CA LEU A 18 -15.80 14.30 12.96
C LEU A 18 -17.02 14.81 12.18
N THR A 19 -17.23 16.14 12.22
CA THR A 19 -18.16 16.83 11.33
C THR A 19 -17.69 16.73 9.86
N PRO A 20 -18.55 16.98 8.86
CA PRO A 20 -18.14 17.02 7.45
C PRO A 20 -16.95 17.97 7.18
N ARG A 21 -16.93 19.14 7.84
CA ARG A 21 -15.81 20.08 7.77
C ARG A 21 -14.54 19.51 8.41
N GLY A 22 -14.69 18.81 9.53
CA GLY A 22 -13.57 18.16 10.20
C GLY A 22 -12.94 17.06 9.35
N ARG A 23 -13.75 16.22 8.68
CA ARG A 23 -13.28 15.22 7.73
C ARG A 23 -12.50 15.85 6.59
N LYS A 24 -13.03 16.91 5.96
CA LYS A 24 -12.32 17.63 4.89
C LYS A 24 -10.96 18.17 5.35
N THR A 25 -10.88 18.74 6.57
CA THR A 25 -9.60 19.22 7.12
C THR A 25 -8.62 18.08 7.34
N ARG A 26 -9.10 16.93 7.86
CA ARG A 26 -8.27 15.74 8.07
C ARG A 26 -7.74 15.16 6.76
N ASP A 27 -8.57 15.09 5.73
CA ASP A 27 -8.16 14.63 4.40
C ASP A 27 -7.14 15.61 3.78
N SER A 28 -7.33 16.92 3.91
CA SER A 28 -6.34 17.92 3.49
C SER A 28 -4.99 17.77 4.20
N LEU A 29 -4.98 17.40 5.49
CA LEU A 29 -3.75 17.09 6.21
C LEU A 29 -3.05 15.83 5.67
N LEU A 30 -3.81 14.79 5.30
CA LEU A 30 -3.25 13.58 4.70
C LEU A 30 -2.65 13.84 3.31
N ASP A 31 -3.33 14.62 2.47
CA ASP A 31 -2.82 15.00 1.16
C ASP A 31 -1.53 15.84 1.29
N ALA A 32 -1.53 16.80 2.22
CA ALA A 32 -0.36 17.61 2.53
C ALA A 32 0.81 16.77 3.07
N ALA A 33 0.52 15.84 3.98
CA ALA A 33 1.53 14.93 4.52
C ALA A 33 2.14 14.06 3.43
N ARG A 34 1.33 13.54 2.50
CA ARG A 34 1.82 12.80 1.33
C ARG A 34 2.80 13.66 0.52
N THR A 35 2.41 14.89 0.16
CA THR A 35 3.27 15.82 -0.59
C THR A 35 4.59 16.08 0.12
N VAL A 36 4.55 16.35 1.43
CA VAL A 36 5.77 16.63 2.20
C VAL A 36 6.66 15.38 2.31
N PHE A 37 6.10 14.21 2.64
CA PHE A 37 6.88 12.97 2.71
C PHE A 37 7.52 12.63 1.35
N GLU A 38 6.78 12.77 0.25
CA GLU A 38 7.30 12.48 -1.10
C GLU A 38 8.38 13.49 -1.55
N THR A 39 8.45 14.68 -0.93
CA THR A 39 9.40 15.74 -1.27
C THR A 39 10.69 15.65 -0.45
N VAL A 40 10.57 15.50 0.88
CA VAL A 40 11.73 15.58 1.79
C VAL A 40 12.03 14.25 2.52
N GLY A 41 11.21 13.23 2.32
CA GLY A 41 11.32 11.94 3.00
C GLY A 41 10.75 11.96 4.43
N PHE A 42 10.63 10.76 5.04
CA PHE A 42 10.05 10.63 6.37
C PHE A 42 10.90 11.26 7.48
N LEU A 43 12.23 11.07 7.43
CA LEU A 43 13.12 11.50 8.51
C LEU A 43 13.16 13.03 8.64
N ASP A 44 13.25 13.74 7.52
CA ASP A 44 13.38 15.20 7.48
C ASP A 44 12.03 15.94 7.55
N THR A 45 10.92 15.21 7.50
CA THR A 45 9.60 15.79 7.64
C THR A 45 9.35 16.27 9.07
N ARG A 46 8.82 17.49 9.18
CA ARG A 46 8.35 18.12 10.43
C ARG A 46 6.86 18.41 10.34
N VAL A 47 6.17 18.35 11.48
CA VAL A 47 4.73 18.62 11.57
C VAL A 47 4.37 20.03 11.06
N GLU A 48 5.25 21.00 11.30
CA GLU A 48 5.08 22.37 10.82
C GLU A 48 4.99 22.45 9.29
N GLN A 49 5.77 21.65 8.57
CA GLN A 49 5.74 21.60 7.11
C GLN A 49 4.40 21.04 6.62
N ILE A 50 3.90 19.97 7.26
CA ILE A 50 2.60 19.37 6.93
C ILE A 50 1.46 20.35 7.22
N ALA A 51 1.47 21.02 8.37
CA ALA A 51 0.45 22.02 8.72
C ALA A 51 0.46 23.22 7.76
N HIS A 52 1.65 23.68 7.38
CA HIS A 52 1.82 24.76 6.40
C HIS A 52 1.29 24.35 5.02
N GLU A 53 1.66 23.18 4.53
CA GLU A 53 1.19 22.64 3.24
C GLU A 53 -0.33 22.46 3.21
N ALA A 54 -0.93 22.02 4.32
CA ALA A 54 -2.39 21.91 4.47
C ALA A 54 -3.10 23.26 4.69
N ASN A 55 -2.34 24.36 4.78
CA ASN A 55 -2.86 25.70 5.10
C ASN A 55 -3.67 25.74 6.41
N VAL A 56 -3.17 25.07 7.45
CA VAL A 56 -3.78 25.06 8.79
C VAL A 56 -2.76 25.46 9.86
N SER A 57 -3.23 25.80 11.06
CA SER A 57 -2.34 26.09 12.18
C SER A 57 -1.70 24.78 12.72
N TYR A 58 -0.51 24.91 13.33
CA TYR A 58 0.16 23.84 14.05
C TYR A 58 -0.75 23.14 15.06
N GLY A 59 -1.52 23.92 15.85
CA GLY A 59 -2.49 23.38 16.81
C GLY A 59 -3.65 22.61 16.12
N THR A 60 -3.99 22.98 14.87
CA THR A 60 -5.00 22.24 14.10
C THR A 60 -4.52 20.86 13.73
N PHE A 61 -3.24 20.66 13.40
CA PHE A 61 -2.69 19.34 13.14
C PHE A 61 -2.93 18.40 14.33
N TYR A 62 -2.57 18.85 15.55
CA TYR A 62 -2.68 18.04 16.77
C TYR A 62 -4.13 17.73 17.22
N ARG A 63 -5.12 18.37 16.62
CA ARG A 63 -6.53 17.97 16.80
C ARG A 63 -6.88 16.70 16.05
N TYR A 64 -6.11 16.31 15.02
CA TYR A 64 -6.38 15.19 14.14
C TYR A 64 -5.35 14.07 14.22
N PHE A 65 -4.11 14.40 14.54
CA PHE A 65 -2.99 13.44 14.60
C PHE A 65 -2.05 13.80 15.75
N GLU A 66 -1.63 12.81 16.52
CA GLU A 66 -0.70 12.99 17.64
C GLU A 66 0.72 13.25 17.19
N SER A 67 1.10 12.72 16.01
CA SER A 67 2.48 12.79 15.51
C SER A 67 2.56 12.59 13.99
N LYS A 68 3.75 12.81 13.42
CA LYS A 68 4.03 12.50 12.02
C LYS A 68 3.98 10.98 11.75
N GLU A 69 4.30 10.18 12.76
CA GLU A 69 4.23 8.72 12.71
C GLU A 69 2.78 8.26 12.55
N GLU A 70 1.84 8.88 13.27
CA GLU A 70 0.43 8.54 13.17
C GLU A 70 -0.14 8.85 11.79
N ILE A 71 0.07 10.07 11.27
CA ILE A 71 -0.42 10.44 9.94
C ILE A 71 0.24 9.59 8.84
N PHE A 72 1.52 9.24 8.99
CA PHE A 72 2.22 8.35 8.08
C PHE A 72 1.66 6.92 8.11
N ARG A 73 1.29 6.42 9.29
CA ARG A 73 0.64 5.11 9.44
C ARG A 73 -0.69 5.07 8.70
N GLU A 74 -1.49 6.12 8.83
CA GLU A 74 -2.76 6.19 8.09
C GLU A 74 -2.56 6.30 6.58
N LEU A 75 -1.60 7.12 6.14
CA LEU A 75 -1.24 7.19 4.72
C LEU A 75 -0.79 5.84 4.18
N SER A 76 0.02 5.09 4.95
CA SER A 76 0.45 3.76 4.58
C SER A 76 -0.72 2.78 4.48
N THR A 77 -1.69 2.86 5.40
CA THR A 77 -2.90 2.05 5.35
C THR A 77 -3.72 2.36 4.10
N ARG A 78 -4.00 3.64 3.81
CA ARG A 78 -4.72 4.05 2.59
C ARG A 78 -4.00 3.62 1.31
N LEU A 79 -2.67 3.74 1.28
CA LEU A 79 -1.84 3.26 0.19
C LEU A 79 -2.05 1.77 -0.06
N PHE A 80 -1.97 0.97 0.99
CA PHE A 80 -2.14 -0.48 0.85
C PHE A 80 -3.57 -0.87 0.48
N ASP A 81 -4.57 -0.14 0.98
CA ASP A 81 -5.96 -0.33 0.59
C ASP A 81 -6.14 -0.06 -0.91
N ASP A 82 -5.55 1.03 -1.46
CA ASP A 82 -5.57 1.33 -2.89
C ASP A 82 -4.84 0.26 -3.72
N VAL A 83 -3.64 -0.13 -3.28
CA VAL A 83 -2.84 -1.16 -3.97
C VAL A 83 -3.50 -2.55 -3.93
N HIS A 84 -4.25 -2.85 -2.87
CA HIS A 84 -4.96 -4.12 -2.70
C HIS A 84 -6.42 -4.06 -3.15
N HIS A 85 -6.91 -2.87 -3.49
CA HIS A 85 -8.27 -2.72 -4.00
C HIS A 85 -8.39 -3.44 -5.34
N ARG A 86 -9.37 -4.32 -5.44
CA ARG A 86 -9.70 -5.02 -6.68
C ARG A 86 -11.13 -4.70 -7.04
N GLU A 87 -11.31 -4.28 -8.27
CA GLU A 87 -12.63 -4.38 -8.89
C GLU A 87 -13.14 -5.83 -8.78
N PRO A 88 -14.44 -6.03 -8.54
CA PRO A 88 -15.03 -7.37 -8.54
C PRO A 88 -14.68 -8.04 -9.87
N SER A 89 -13.86 -9.08 -9.85
CA SER A 89 -13.62 -9.86 -11.06
C SER A 89 -14.90 -10.59 -11.45
N ASP A 90 -15.17 -10.67 -12.75
CA ASP A 90 -16.23 -11.52 -13.26
C ASP A 90 -16.08 -12.92 -12.65
N SER A 91 -17.17 -13.41 -12.02
CA SER A 91 -17.18 -14.73 -11.39
C SER A 91 -16.91 -15.84 -12.42
N ALA A 92 -17.28 -15.61 -13.70
CA ALA A 92 -17.10 -16.53 -14.81
C ALA A 92 -15.67 -16.53 -15.40
N ALA A 93 -14.84 -15.53 -15.11
CA ALA A 93 -13.48 -15.43 -15.65
C ALA A 93 -12.59 -16.61 -15.23
N SER A 94 -11.68 -17.00 -16.13
CA SER A 94 -10.73 -18.10 -15.90
C SER A 94 -9.73 -17.76 -14.76
N PRO A 95 -9.05 -18.76 -14.15
CA PRO A 95 -7.95 -18.47 -13.22
C PRO A 95 -6.85 -17.62 -13.85
N ALA A 96 -6.54 -17.85 -15.13
CA ALA A 96 -5.55 -17.10 -15.87
C ALA A 96 -5.94 -15.63 -15.99
N ASP A 97 -7.18 -15.33 -16.45
CA ASP A 97 -7.69 -13.96 -16.55
C ASP A 97 -7.68 -13.23 -15.21
N LYS A 98 -8.12 -13.93 -14.15
CA LYS A 98 -8.13 -13.37 -12.79
C LYS A 98 -6.74 -13.00 -12.31
N LEU A 99 -5.75 -13.81 -12.64
CA LEU A 99 -4.37 -13.60 -12.24
C LEU A 99 -3.76 -12.41 -13.02
N ILE A 100 -3.89 -12.42 -14.35
CA ILE A 100 -3.41 -11.33 -15.23
C ILE A 100 -4.06 -9.99 -14.83
N THR A 101 -5.38 -9.96 -14.70
CA THR A 101 -6.12 -8.74 -14.29
C THR A 101 -5.62 -8.24 -12.93
N SER A 102 -5.39 -9.16 -12.00
CA SER A 102 -4.86 -8.81 -10.68
C SER A 102 -3.45 -8.24 -10.71
N ASN A 103 -2.54 -8.84 -11.47
CA ASN A 103 -1.17 -8.35 -11.60
C ASN A 103 -1.14 -6.96 -12.24
N ARG A 104 -1.92 -6.75 -13.28
CA ARG A 104 -2.02 -5.44 -13.97
C ARG A 104 -2.64 -4.36 -13.07
N ALA A 105 -3.69 -4.68 -12.32
CA ALA A 105 -4.27 -3.76 -11.34
C ALA A 105 -3.28 -3.41 -10.23
N TYR A 106 -2.51 -4.41 -9.75
CA TYR A 106 -1.45 -4.20 -8.76
C TYR A 106 -0.35 -3.28 -9.30
N TYR A 107 0.12 -3.52 -10.52
CA TYR A 107 1.09 -2.67 -11.21
C TYR A 107 0.61 -1.22 -11.31
N GLU A 108 -0.61 -0.99 -11.79
CA GLU A 108 -1.14 0.37 -11.95
C GLU A 108 -1.24 1.12 -10.62
N ALA A 109 -1.71 0.44 -9.58
CA ALA A 109 -1.76 1.02 -8.24
C ALA A 109 -0.36 1.28 -7.67
N TYR A 110 0.58 0.36 -7.87
CA TYR A 110 1.98 0.54 -7.47
C TYR A 110 2.63 1.73 -8.18
N ARG A 111 2.46 1.82 -9.51
CA ARG A 111 2.99 2.91 -10.35
C ARG A 111 2.50 4.28 -9.89
N ARG A 112 1.19 4.41 -9.61
CA ARG A 112 0.62 5.67 -9.08
C ARG A 112 1.21 6.07 -7.72
N ASN A 113 1.67 5.11 -6.94
CA ASN A 113 2.10 5.30 -5.57
C ASN A 113 3.60 5.02 -5.34
N ALA A 114 4.40 4.91 -6.40
CA ALA A 114 5.78 4.44 -6.33
C ALA A 114 6.67 5.24 -5.34
N ARG A 115 6.50 6.57 -5.29
CA ARG A 115 7.24 7.43 -4.35
C ARG A 115 6.89 7.13 -2.90
N LEU A 116 5.60 7.04 -2.58
CA LEU A 116 5.17 6.72 -1.21
C LEU A 116 5.53 5.28 -0.82
N MET A 117 5.45 4.32 -1.77
CA MET A 117 5.92 2.95 -1.57
C MET A 117 7.41 2.91 -1.20
N ALA A 118 8.25 3.69 -1.90
CA ALA A 118 9.68 3.80 -1.59
C ALA A 118 9.93 4.26 -0.14
N ILE A 119 9.17 5.25 0.32
CA ILE A 119 9.28 5.77 1.68
C ILE A 119 8.82 4.73 2.70
N VAL A 120 7.71 4.04 2.44
CA VAL A 120 7.21 2.98 3.33
C VAL A 120 8.23 1.84 3.46
N GLU A 121 8.85 1.39 2.37
CA GLU A 121 9.91 0.38 2.41
C GLU A 121 11.12 0.88 3.21
N GLN A 122 11.55 2.13 2.99
CA GLN A 122 12.64 2.73 3.74
C GLN A 122 12.34 2.79 5.24
N VAL A 123 11.16 3.30 5.63
CA VAL A 123 10.78 3.45 7.05
C VAL A 123 10.70 2.08 7.74
N ALA A 124 10.20 1.06 7.05
CA ALA A 124 10.13 -0.30 7.58
C ALA A 124 11.50 -0.93 7.87
N THR A 125 12.61 -0.38 7.36
CA THR A 125 13.96 -0.88 7.67
C THR A 125 14.46 -0.47 9.05
N PHE A 126 14.01 0.65 9.59
CA PHE A 126 14.51 1.20 10.87
C PHE A 126 13.41 1.41 11.94
N ASN A 127 12.13 1.18 11.60
CA ASN A 127 11.01 1.32 12.53
C ASN A 127 10.19 0.02 12.57
N ASP A 128 10.24 -0.64 13.72
CA ASP A 128 9.62 -1.95 13.90
C ASP A 128 8.09 -1.93 13.79
N ASP A 129 7.43 -0.86 14.24
CA ASP A 129 5.98 -0.72 14.15
C ASP A 129 5.53 -0.68 12.69
N PHE A 130 6.23 0.10 11.86
CA PHE A 130 5.95 0.16 10.42
C PHE A 130 6.32 -1.13 9.70
N ARG A 131 7.39 -1.81 10.14
CA ARG A 131 7.73 -3.14 9.61
C ARG A 131 6.61 -4.14 9.86
N LEU A 132 6.01 -4.15 11.05
CA LEU A 132 4.86 -5.01 11.37
C LEU A 132 3.63 -4.67 10.53
N VAL A 133 3.32 -3.38 10.34
CA VAL A 133 2.24 -2.93 9.45
C VAL A 133 2.47 -3.45 8.02
N ARG A 134 3.69 -3.28 7.48
CA ARG A 134 4.04 -3.76 6.13
C ARG A 134 3.95 -5.28 6.00
N GLN A 135 4.38 -6.02 7.01
CA GLN A 135 4.28 -7.48 7.04
C GLN A 135 2.82 -7.95 7.05
N GLU A 136 1.96 -7.31 7.83
CA GLU A 136 0.54 -7.64 7.89
C GLU A 136 -0.15 -7.42 6.54
N HIS A 137 0.12 -6.32 5.86
CA HIS A 137 -0.43 -6.08 4.52
C HIS A 137 0.05 -7.09 3.49
N ARG A 138 1.34 -7.47 3.50
CA ARG A 138 1.85 -8.55 2.66
C ARG A 138 1.16 -9.89 2.97
N ARG A 139 0.92 -10.19 4.24
CA ARG A 139 0.22 -11.41 4.66
C ARG A 139 -1.21 -11.43 4.12
N GLN A 140 -1.96 -10.34 4.25
CA GLN A 140 -3.35 -10.26 3.76
C GLN A 140 -3.44 -10.49 2.26
N LEU A 141 -2.53 -9.92 1.47
CA LEU A 141 -2.45 -10.13 0.03
C LEU A 141 -2.17 -11.60 -0.31
N THR A 142 -1.14 -12.18 0.31
CA THR A 142 -0.74 -13.58 0.07
C THR A 142 -1.81 -14.58 0.52
N ASP A 143 -2.49 -14.32 1.65
CA ASP A 143 -3.57 -15.18 2.14
C ASP A 143 -4.78 -15.19 1.18
N ARG A 144 -5.10 -14.05 0.57
CA ARG A 144 -6.16 -13.96 -0.44
C ARG A 144 -5.82 -14.79 -1.68
N THR A 145 -4.60 -14.64 -2.19
CA THR A 145 -4.09 -15.38 -3.35
C THR A 145 -4.03 -16.88 -3.04
N ALA A 146 -3.53 -17.26 -1.86
CA ALA A 146 -3.48 -18.66 -1.43
C ALA A 146 -4.87 -19.31 -1.40
N ARG A 147 -5.89 -18.62 -0.87
CA ARG A 147 -7.28 -19.10 -0.89
C ARG A 147 -7.83 -19.26 -2.32
N ALA A 148 -7.42 -18.41 -3.25
CA ALA A 148 -7.82 -18.55 -4.65
C ALA A 148 -7.17 -19.79 -5.28
N ILE A 149 -5.87 -19.99 -5.10
CA ILE A 149 -5.12 -21.16 -5.60
C ILE A 149 -5.72 -22.45 -5.01
N ASP A 150 -5.98 -22.49 -3.71
CA ASP A 150 -6.60 -23.65 -3.03
C ASP A 150 -7.97 -24.02 -3.62
N ARG A 151 -8.81 -23.04 -3.93
CA ARG A 151 -10.08 -23.29 -4.64
C ARG A 151 -9.86 -23.85 -6.04
N TRP A 152 -8.96 -23.25 -6.83
CA TRP A 152 -8.67 -23.69 -8.19
C TRP A 152 -8.05 -25.10 -8.22
N GLN A 153 -7.24 -25.48 -7.21
CA GLN A 153 -6.73 -26.85 -7.06
C GLN A 153 -7.87 -27.84 -6.80
N ARG A 154 -8.78 -27.52 -5.88
CA ARG A 154 -9.95 -28.38 -5.61
C ARG A 154 -10.88 -28.55 -6.83
N ASP A 155 -10.97 -27.51 -7.65
CA ASP A 155 -11.74 -27.50 -8.89
C ASP A 155 -10.98 -28.19 -10.07
N GLY A 156 -9.75 -28.67 -9.85
CA GLY A 156 -8.91 -29.31 -10.87
C GLY A 156 -8.42 -28.35 -11.97
N ARG A 157 -8.44 -27.03 -11.72
CA ARG A 157 -8.13 -25.99 -12.71
C ARG A 157 -6.67 -25.59 -12.72
N VAL A 158 -5.90 -25.90 -11.68
CA VAL A 158 -4.46 -25.66 -11.57
C VAL A 158 -3.78 -26.86 -10.96
N ARG A 159 -2.47 -26.98 -11.13
CA ARG A 159 -1.68 -28.10 -10.60
C ARG A 159 -1.82 -28.23 -9.07
N ALA A 160 -1.97 -29.46 -8.59
CA ALA A 160 -2.28 -29.75 -7.18
C ALA A 160 -1.04 -30.07 -6.32
N ASP A 161 0.16 -30.13 -6.91
CA ASP A 161 1.41 -30.54 -6.24
C ASP A 161 2.11 -29.38 -5.51
N LEU A 162 1.61 -28.15 -5.63
CA LEU A 162 2.15 -26.99 -4.94
C LEU A 162 1.36 -26.67 -3.66
N SER A 163 2.07 -26.25 -2.62
CA SER A 163 1.42 -25.61 -1.47
C SER A 163 0.82 -24.25 -1.90
N PRO A 164 -0.50 -24.04 -1.76
CA PRO A 164 -1.12 -22.75 -2.12
C PRO A 164 -0.50 -21.54 -1.41
N VAL A 165 -0.12 -21.71 -0.14
CA VAL A 165 0.48 -20.64 0.67
C VAL A 165 1.89 -20.30 0.17
N LEU A 166 2.71 -21.30 -0.13
CA LEU A 166 4.08 -21.05 -0.61
C LEU A 166 4.08 -20.51 -2.04
N ALA A 167 3.21 -21.02 -2.91
CA ALA A 167 3.04 -20.50 -4.27
C ALA A 167 2.61 -19.02 -4.24
N ALA A 168 1.59 -18.67 -3.45
CA ALA A 168 1.13 -17.30 -3.31
C ALA A 168 2.24 -16.37 -2.79
N ARG A 169 3.03 -16.79 -1.80
CA ARG A 169 4.15 -16.00 -1.27
C ARG A 169 5.26 -15.80 -2.29
N ALA A 170 5.64 -16.84 -3.02
CA ALA A 170 6.68 -16.76 -4.06
C ALA A 170 6.25 -15.83 -5.20
N MET A 171 5.02 -15.98 -5.70
CA MET A 171 4.48 -15.13 -6.76
C MET A 171 4.38 -13.67 -6.31
N ALA A 172 3.85 -13.42 -5.10
CA ALA A 172 3.76 -12.05 -4.56
C ALA A 172 5.14 -11.42 -4.38
N ALA A 173 6.13 -12.15 -3.87
CA ALA A 173 7.50 -11.68 -3.70
C ALA A 173 8.14 -11.34 -5.05
N MET A 174 7.95 -12.20 -6.06
CA MET A 174 8.45 -11.96 -7.41
C MET A 174 7.85 -10.69 -8.01
N VAL A 175 6.53 -10.54 -7.99
CA VAL A 175 5.85 -9.37 -8.57
C VAL A 175 6.20 -8.09 -7.80
N ASP A 176 6.05 -8.08 -6.47
CA ASP A 176 6.29 -6.91 -5.62
C ASP A 176 7.74 -6.41 -5.75
N HIS A 177 8.73 -7.33 -5.67
CA HIS A 177 10.13 -6.94 -5.74
C HIS A 177 10.57 -6.50 -7.14
N THR A 178 10.05 -7.11 -8.19
CA THR A 178 10.31 -6.68 -9.57
C THR A 178 9.76 -5.26 -9.82
N LEU A 179 8.55 -4.96 -9.36
CA LEU A 179 7.98 -3.62 -9.46
C LEU A 179 8.78 -2.59 -8.63
N TYR A 180 9.28 -2.99 -7.45
CA TYR A 180 10.16 -2.14 -6.64
C TYR A 180 11.45 -1.78 -7.38
N LEU A 181 12.15 -2.78 -7.92
CA LEU A 181 13.40 -2.54 -8.70
C LEU A 181 13.13 -1.63 -9.88
N TRP A 182 12.06 -1.86 -10.59
CA TRP A 182 11.72 -1.11 -11.79
C TRP A 182 11.23 0.32 -11.48
N LEU A 183 10.20 0.46 -10.64
CA LEU A 183 9.51 1.75 -10.44
C LEU A 183 10.17 2.65 -9.38
N VAL A 184 10.97 2.07 -8.47
CA VAL A 184 11.61 2.78 -7.38
C VAL A 184 13.12 2.88 -7.55
N GLN A 185 13.78 1.79 -7.94
CA GLN A 185 15.24 1.76 -8.12
C GLN A 185 15.68 2.29 -9.50
N GLY A 186 14.73 2.50 -10.42
CA GLY A 186 15.01 3.09 -11.73
C GLY A 186 15.57 2.09 -12.75
N ASP A 187 15.30 0.80 -12.57
CA ASP A 187 15.59 -0.19 -13.61
C ASP A 187 14.83 0.14 -14.90
N THR A 188 15.40 -0.18 -16.05
CA THR A 188 14.82 0.15 -17.35
C THR A 188 14.30 -1.11 -18.03
N ALA A 189 12.99 -1.21 -18.13
CA ALA A 189 12.33 -2.27 -18.89
C ALA A 189 11.13 -1.68 -19.65
N ASP A 190 10.81 -2.30 -20.78
CA ASP A 190 9.53 -2.06 -21.43
C ASP A 190 8.39 -2.58 -20.55
N ALA A 191 7.38 -1.74 -20.31
CA ALA A 191 6.31 -2.03 -19.36
C ALA A 191 5.50 -3.27 -19.75
N ASP A 192 5.13 -3.37 -21.02
CA ASP A 192 4.30 -4.46 -21.52
C ASP A 192 5.09 -5.77 -21.51
N ALA A 193 6.35 -5.75 -21.96
CA ALA A 193 7.22 -6.92 -21.96
C ALA A 193 7.48 -7.44 -20.52
N LEU A 194 7.69 -6.53 -19.54
CA LEU A 194 7.88 -6.92 -18.16
C LEU A 194 6.63 -7.56 -17.56
N LEU A 195 5.47 -6.92 -17.75
CA LEU A 195 4.20 -7.44 -17.23
C LEU A 195 3.83 -8.76 -17.88
N ASP A 196 4.01 -8.89 -19.20
CA ASP A 196 3.78 -10.14 -19.92
C ASP A 196 4.69 -11.28 -19.44
N THR A 197 5.94 -10.94 -19.09
CA THR A 197 6.88 -11.91 -18.50
C THR A 197 6.42 -12.35 -17.11
N LEU A 198 6.06 -11.40 -16.23
CA LEU A 198 5.55 -11.69 -14.88
C LEU A 198 4.27 -12.54 -14.93
N ASP A 199 3.33 -12.18 -15.81
CA ASP A 199 2.10 -12.95 -16.03
C ASP A 199 2.43 -14.38 -16.47
N SER A 200 3.31 -14.55 -17.47
CA SER A 200 3.71 -15.86 -17.97
C SER A 200 4.39 -16.73 -16.91
N MET A 201 5.25 -16.13 -16.08
CA MET A 201 5.89 -16.84 -14.95
C MET A 201 4.87 -17.26 -13.89
N CYS A 202 3.91 -16.39 -13.56
CA CYS A 202 2.85 -16.71 -12.60
C CYS A 202 1.91 -17.80 -13.12
N LEU A 203 1.52 -17.74 -14.39
CA LEU A 203 0.69 -18.75 -15.05
C LEU A 203 1.40 -20.10 -15.11
N GLY A 204 2.64 -20.13 -15.59
CA GLY A 204 3.44 -21.34 -15.69
C GLY A 204 3.68 -22.01 -14.34
N ALA A 205 3.87 -21.23 -13.26
CA ALA A 205 3.98 -21.77 -11.90
C ALA A 205 2.74 -22.55 -11.47
N LEU A 206 1.54 -22.16 -11.93
CA LEU A 206 0.28 -22.82 -11.62
C LEU A 206 -0.15 -23.87 -12.66
N GLY A 207 0.62 -24.07 -13.74
CA GLY A 207 0.28 -24.95 -14.84
C GLY A 207 -0.89 -24.43 -15.69
N LEU A 208 -0.97 -23.09 -15.82
CA LEU A 208 -1.94 -22.40 -16.66
C LEU A 208 -1.27 -21.92 -17.94
N ASP A 209 -1.99 -21.98 -19.03
CA ASP A 209 -1.62 -21.36 -20.30
C ASP A 209 -2.36 -20.02 -20.47
N ARG A 210 -1.82 -19.15 -21.29
CA ARG A 210 -2.59 -18.01 -21.83
C ARG A 210 -3.57 -18.56 -22.87
N ASP A 211 -4.87 -18.34 -22.69
CA ASP A 211 -5.89 -18.61 -23.70
C ASP A 211 -5.72 -17.72 -24.93
#